data_c52a39850d4c35d097c794e921af369e
#
_entry.id   c52a39850d4c35d097c794e921af369e
#
_cell.length_a   1.000
_cell.length_b   1.000
_cell.length_c   1.000
_cell.angle_alpha   90.00
_cell.angle_beta   90.00
_cell.angle_gamma   90.00
#
_symmetry.space_group_name_H-M   'P 1'
#
loop_
_entity.id
_entity.type
_entity.pdbx_description
1 polymer ?
#
loop_
_entity_poly.entity_id
_entity_poly.type
_entity_poly.pdbx_seq_one_letter_code
_entity_poly.pdbx_strand_id
1 'polypeptide(L)'
;MKLIKSCILFFAFVILWSCSTEKNKVLNREFHNLHAKYNGFFNANEIIKVTYNDFLKTRKENYNSILPIFPLPSLEQSKNWYAPMDTAYRKCELVIFSHRMPHAKKGKNRNREWCKYIDDNWMTMGKARFYKKYLPNALKIFQYVENHYEIEDNYYESIFWQSKVLIEMGAFDEAEEILLSLIIKFEEQQLEAKDQEKLTVKQKLRLALIYKEIIDYLESKEPVISPNIINKIYPTLADLYIQSKSYKKAIENLEIAVENKYKKAFKTRLFFVLAQLYHLENNFKASLYYQEVVERNPDYEMAFQAKINRALSFSGRDYKAIKSQLLKMLKDDKNIEYFDQIYYALAEISFKNNAEELGK
;
A
#
# COMPACT_ATOMS: atom_id res chain seq x y z
N MET A 1 -50.94 -14.74 27.86
CA MET A 1 -49.61 -14.47 28.45
C MET A 1 -48.68 -15.69 28.52
N LYS A 2 -49.11 -16.85 28.94
CA LYS A 2 -48.25 -18.07 29.03
C LYS A 2 -47.71 -18.52 27.65
N LEU A 3 -48.55 -18.51 26.60
CA LEU A 3 -48.14 -18.89 25.22
C LEU A 3 -47.06 -17.99 24.65
N ILE A 4 -47.20 -16.66 24.82
CA ILE A 4 -46.21 -15.66 24.33
C ILE A 4 -44.87 -15.83 25.04
N LYS A 5 -44.87 -16.07 26.37
CA LYS A 5 -43.64 -16.35 27.12
C LYS A 5 -42.99 -17.65 26.66
N SER A 6 -43.76 -18.71 26.33
CA SER A 6 -43.25 -19.96 25.81
C SER A 6 -42.65 -19.80 24.42
N CYS A 7 -43.29 -19.01 23.53
CA CYS A 7 -42.76 -18.69 22.21
C CYS A 7 -41.47 -17.87 22.29
N ILE A 8 -41.38 -16.89 23.18
CA ILE A 8 -40.17 -16.08 23.40
C ILE A 8 -39.01 -16.97 23.92
N LEU A 9 -39.30 -17.85 24.90
CA LEU A 9 -38.31 -18.80 25.41
C LEU A 9 -37.83 -19.81 24.34
N PHE A 10 -38.73 -20.31 23.51
CA PHE A 10 -38.39 -21.19 22.40
C PHE A 10 -37.58 -20.49 21.35
N PHE A 11 -37.91 -19.23 21.02
CA PHE A 11 -37.15 -18.41 20.08
C PHE A 11 -35.75 -18.06 20.62
N ALA A 12 -35.64 -17.75 21.91
CA ALA A 12 -34.35 -17.53 22.59
C ALA A 12 -33.50 -18.82 22.62
N PHE A 13 -34.10 -19.98 22.81
CA PHE A 13 -33.41 -21.28 22.79
C PHE A 13 -32.92 -21.67 21.39
N VAL A 14 -33.68 -21.34 20.34
CA VAL A 14 -33.29 -21.55 18.94
C VAL A 14 -32.12 -20.65 18.55
N ILE A 15 -32.06 -19.42 19.05
CA ILE A 15 -30.97 -18.48 18.82
C ILE A 15 -29.67 -18.97 19.47
N LEU A 16 -29.73 -19.58 20.66
CA LEU A 16 -28.56 -20.12 21.37
C LEU A 16 -27.93 -21.35 20.65
N TRP A 17 -28.68 -22.06 19.82
CA TRP A 17 -28.17 -23.21 19.06
C TRP A 17 -27.50 -22.84 17.73
N SER A 18 -27.60 -21.60 17.28
CA SER A 18 -27.16 -21.13 15.97
C SER A 18 -25.67 -20.78 15.88
N CYS A 19 -24.97 -20.57 16.99
CA CYS A 19 -23.65 -19.94 17.02
C CYS A 19 -22.45 -20.91 17.20
N SER A 20 -22.50 -22.11 16.62
CA SER A 20 -21.38 -23.04 16.73
C SER A 20 -20.37 -22.84 15.61
N THR A 21 -19.10 -22.59 15.94
CA THR A 21 -17.95 -22.52 15.01
C THR A 21 -17.58 -23.87 14.39
N GLU A 22 -18.12 -24.96 14.91
CA GLU A 22 -17.86 -26.33 14.43
C GLU A 22 -18.81 -26.78 13.31
N LYS A 23 -19.96 -26.10 13.15
CA LYS A 23 -20.99 -26.48 12.18
C LYS A 23 -20.85 -25.67 10.89
N ASN A 24 -20.44 -26.33 9.80
CA ASN A 24 -20.39 -25.74 8.46
C ASN A 24 -21.78 -25.65 7.81
N LYS A 25 -22.71 -24.87 8.40
CA LYS A 25 -24.00 -24.54 7.83
C LYS A 25 -24.01 -23.09 7.35
N VAL A 26 -24.82 -22.79 6.33
CA VAL A 26 -24.90 -21.45 5.73
C VAL A 26 -25.15 -20.37 6.78
N LEU A 27 -26.14 -20.55 7.65
CA LEU A 27 -26.47 -19.58 8.70
C LEU A 27 -25.33 -19.37 9.69
N ASN A 28 -24.61 -20.44 10.09
CA ASN A 28 -23.44 -20.31 10.96
C ASN A 28 -22.34 -19.50 10.27
N ARG A 29 -22.01 -19.82 9.02
CA ARG A 29 -21.00 -19.09 8.25
C ARG A 29 -21.35 -17.60 8.11
N GLU A 30 -22.58 -17.28 7.74
CA GLU A 30 -22.99 -15.89 7.58
C GLU A 30 -22.96 -15.12 8.90
N PHE A 31 -23.35 -15.74 10.01
CA PHE A 31 -23.22 -15.15 11.35
C PHE A 31 -21.76 -14.83 11.68
N HIS A 32 -20.85 -15.80 11.53
CA HIS A 32 -19.42 -15.62 11.84
C HIS A 32 -18.77 -14.62 10.84
N ASN A 33 -19.11 -14.71 9.56
CA ASN A 33 -18.66 -13.75 8.54
C ASN A 33 -19.05 -12.30 8.89
N LEU A 34 -20.30 -12.08 9.30
CA LEU A 34 -20.79 -10.74 9.66
C LEU A 34 -19.98 -10.14 10.81
N HIS A 35 -19.78 -10.92 11.86
CA HIS A 35 -19.02 -10.48 13.04
C HIS A 35 -17.55 -10.29 12.75
N ALA A 36 -16.92 -11.20 11.99
CA ALA A 36 -15.53 -11.09 11.59
C ALA A 36 -15.29 -9.86 10.71
N LYS A 37 -16.23 -9.57 9.81
CA LYS A 37 -16.16 -8.39 8.94
C LYS A 37 -16.28 -7.09 9.72
N TYR A 38 -17.33 -6.92 10.50
CA TYR A 38 -17.67 -5.60 11.06
C TYR A 38 -17.07 -5.37 12.44
N ASN A 39 -17.09 -6.36 13.34
CA ASN A 39 -16.58 -6.19 14.69
C ASN A 39 -15.04 -6.25 14.78
N GLY A 40 -14.40 -7.05 13.93
CA GLY A 40 -12.94 -7.15 13.82
C GLY A 40 -12.40 -6.28 12.71
N PHE A 41 -12.34 -6.85 11.51
CA PHE A 41 -11.65 -6.28 10.35
C PHE A 41 -11.99 -4.82 10.04
N PHE A 42 -13.28 -4.50 9.83
CA PHE A 42 -13.68 -3.13 9.46
C PHE A 42 -13.31 -2.11 10.55
N ASN A 43 -13.74 -2.35 11.79
CA ASN A 43 -13.49 -1.43 12.88
C ASN A 43 -12.00 -1.25 13.20
N ALA A 44 -11.21 -2.33 13.17
CA ALA A 44 -9.78 -2.26 13.41
C ALA A 44 -9.06 -1.52 12.27
N ASN A 45 -9.46 -1.77 11.03
CA ASN A 45 -8.89 -1.11 9.86
C ASN A 45 -9.19 0.40 9.85
N GLU A 46 -10.42 0.81 10.25
CA GLU A 46 -10.75 2.24 10.39
C GLU A 46 -9.92 2.92 11.48
N ILE A 47 -9.64 2.25 12.61
CA ILE A 47 -8.74 2.80 13.64
C ILE A 47 -7.35 3.07 13.06
N ILE A 48 -6.76 2.09 12.35
CA ILE A 48 -5.45 2.25 11.71
C ILE A 48 -5.47 3.38 10.69
N LYS A 49 -6.48 3.41 9.84
CA LYS A 49 -6.64 4.40 8.77
C LYS A 49 -6.81 5.82 9.30
N VAL A 50 -7.64 6.01 10.32
CA VAL A 50 -7.84 7.33 10.96
C VAL A 50 -6.52 7.80 11.58
N THR A 51 -5.87 6.95 12.38
CA THR A 51 -4.58 7.27 13.01
C THR A 51 -3.52 7.66 11.97
N TYR A 52 -3.41 6.91 10.87
CA TYR A 52 -2.46 7.20 9.80
C TYR A 52 -2.80 8.50 9.05
N ASN A 53 -4.08 8.72 8.74
CA ASN A 53 -4.51 9.94 8.06
C ASN A 53 -4.28 11.20 8.90
N ASP A 54 -4.50 11.13 10.19
CA ASP A 54 -4.25 12.27 11.10
C ASP A 54 -2.75 12.57 11.20
N PHE A 55 -1.91 11.54 11.22
CA PHE A 55 -0.46 11.72 11.10
C PHE A 55 -0.09 12.43 9.78
N LEU A 56 -0.63 11.98 8.64
CA LEU A 56 -0.33 12.60 7.35
C LEU A 56 -0.75 14.08 7.28
N LYS A 57 -1.82 14.48 7.98
CA LYS A 57 -2.27 15.88 8.04
C LYS A 57 -1.41 16.77 8.93
N THR A 58 -0.85 16.19 10.00
CA THR A 58 -0.14 16.97 11.04
C THR A 58 1.38 16.97 10.88
N ARG A 59 1.93 16.03 10.09
CA ARG A 59 3.37 15.95 9.89
C ARG A 59 3.88 17.11 9.04
N LYS A 60 5.03 17.63 9.41
CA LYS A 60 5.80 18.56 8.57
C LYS A 60 6.76 17.79 7.68
N GLU A 61 6.80 18.14 6.40
CA GLU A 61 7.74 17.57 5.43
C GLU A 61 9.09 18.28 5.48
N ASN A 62 10.17 17.56 5.36
CA ASN A 62 11.49 18.14 5.16
C ASN A 62 11.87 18.08 3.67
N TYR A 63 11.59 19.15 2.95
CA TYR A 63 11.86 19.23 1.51
C TYR A 63 13.35 19.38 1.15
N ASN A 64 14.22 19.59 2.15
CA ASN A 64 15.68 19.64 1.97
C ASN A 64 16.30 18.23 1.89
N SER A 65 15.52 17.20 2.13
CA SER A 65 15.91 15.78 1.97
C SER A 65 14.98 15.09 1.00
N ILE A 66 15.39 13.94 0.46
CA ILE A 66 14.51 13.11 -0.34
C ILE A 66 13.29 12.73 0.51
N LEU A 67 12.09 13.03 0.02
CA LEU A 67 10.87 12.70 0.73
C LEU A 67 10.66 11.19 0.76
N PRO A 68 10.22 10.59 1.89
CA PRO A 68 9.86 9.19 1.92
C PRO A 68 8.62 8.95 1.03
N ILE A 69 8.64 7.88 0.26
CA ILE A 69 7.50 7.50 -0.59
C ILE A 69 6.29 7.15 0.28
N PHE A 70 6.53 6.35 1.33
CA PHE A 70 5.54 6.00 2.33
C PHE A 70 5.91 6.63 3.68
N PRO A 71 5.36 7.81 3.99
CA PRO A 71 5.65 8.46 5.27
C PRO A 71 5.23 7.57 6.44
N LEU A 72 6.17 7.30 7.34
CA LEU A 72 5.92 6.53 8.55
C LEU A 72 6.33 7.35 9.79
N PRO A 73 5.70 7.12 10.95
CA PRO A 73 6.13 7.76 12.18
C PRO A 73 7.54 7.28 12.56
N SER A 74 8.35 8.18 13.12
CA SER A 74 9.59 7.80 13.78
C SER A 74 9.31 6.88 14.97
N LEU A 75 10.34 6.24 15.51
CA LEU A 75 10.20 5.39 16.69
C LEU A 75 9.56 6.15 17.88
N GLU A 76 9.93 7.42 18.08
CA GLU A 76 9.37 8.28 19.12
C GLU A 76 7.89 8.61 18.85
N GLN A 77 7.58 9.04 17.65
CA GLN A 77 6.20 9.35 17.24
C GLN A 77 5.29 8.12 17.30
N SER A 78 5.81 6.93 17.03
CA SER A 78 5.04 5.67 17.06
C SER A 78 4.49 5.34 18.44
N LYS A 79 5.07 5.89 19.52
CA LYS A 79 4.55 5.71 20.88
C LYS A 79 3.13 6.27 21.04
N ASN A 80 2.80 7.35 20.35
CA ASN A 80 1.45 7.92 20.33
C ASN A 80 0.43 7.01 19.62
N TRP A 81 0.92 6.03 18.83
CA TRP A 81 0.07 5.09 18.10
C TRP A 81 -0.19 3.80 18.90
N TYR A 82 0.49 3.59 20.02
CA TYR A 82 0.40 2.33 20.77
C TYR A 82 -1.03 2.00 21.18
N ALA A 83 -1.76 2.95 21.77
CA ALA A 83 -3.12 2.71 22.22
C ALA A 83 -4.10 2.39 21.06
N PRO A 84 -4.18 3.17 19.98
CA PRO A 84 -5.04 2.83 18.85
C PRO A 84 -4.62 1.52 18.17
N MET A 85 -3.31 1.25 18.00
CA MET A 85 -2.84 0.00 17.40
C MET A 85 -3.12 -1.22 18.27
N ASP A 86 -2.98 -1.12 19.59
CA ASP A 86 -3.37 -2.19 20.50
C ASP A 86 -4.88 -2.42 20.52
N THR A 87 -5.67 -1.36 20.38
CA THR A 87 -7.13 -1.49 20.25
C THR A 87 -7.51 -2.22 18.96
N ALA A 88 -6.89 -1.85 17.82
CA ALA A 88 -7.11 -2.53 16.54
C ALA A 88 -6.70 -4.01 16.62
N TYR A 89 -5.53 -4.30 17.18
CA TYR A 89 -5.03 -5.64 17.39
C TYR A 89 -5.99 -6.50 18.21
N ARG A 90 -6.40 -6.01 19.39
CA ARG A 90 -7.31 -6.76 20.28
C ARG A 90 -8.67 -7.05 19.67
N LYS A 91 -9.23 -6.11 18.89
CA LYS A 91 -10.50 -6.34 18.17
C LYS A 91 -10.39 -7.51 17.20
N CYS A 92 -9.31 -7.59 16.43
CA CYS A 92 -9.07 -8.70 15.50
C CYS A 92 -8.79 -10.01 16.26
N GLU A 93 -7.97 -9.97 17.31
CA GLU A 93 -7.64 -11.14 18.14
C GLU A 93 -8.90 -11.79 18.75
N LEU A 94 -9.79 -10.98 19.34
CA LEU A 94 -11.06 -11.44 19.89
C LEU A 94 -11.96 -12.08 18.83
N VAL A 95 -12.01 -11.48 17.64
CA VAL A 95 -12.80 -12.01 16.53
C VAL A 95 -12.23 -13.32 16.02
N ILE A 96 -10.93 -13.41 15.80
CA ILE A 96 -10.28 -14.66 15.38
C ILE A 96 -10.57 -15.76 16.41
N PHE A 97 -10.41 -15.46 17.69
CA PHE A 97 -10.68 -16.42 18.76
C PHE A 97 -12.13 -16.94 18.76
N SER A 98 -13.10 -16.03 18.55
CA SER A 98 -14.53 -16.33 18.72
C SER A 98 -15.23 -16.80 17.44
N HIS A 99 -14.68 -16.48 16.26
CA HIS A 99 -15.40 -16.64 14.99
C HIS A 99 -14.67 -17.48 13.93
N ARG A 100 -13.40 -17.87 14.14
CA ARG A 100 -12.74 -18.79 13.20
C ARG A 100 -13.44 -20.14 13.20
N MET A 101 -13.53 -20.78 12.03
CA MET A 101 -14.25 -22.06 11.84
C MET A 101 -13.31 -23.16 11.32
N PRO A 102 -12.18 -23.47 11.98
CA PRO A 102 -11.19 -24.44 11.50
C PRO A 102 -11.70 -25.88 11.57
N HIS A 103 -12.59 -26.19 12.52
CA HIS A 103 -13.11 -27.54 12.73
C HIS A 103 -14.36 -27.86 11.89
N ALA A 104 -14.92 -26.87 11.21
CA ALA A 104 -16.03 -27.06 10.26
C ALA A 104 -15.59 -27.75 8.96
N LYS A 105 -14.32 -28.13 8.84
CA LYS A 105 -13.68 -28.69 7.64
C LYS A 105 -13.95 -30.19 7.52
N LYS A 106 -14.41 -30.63 6.34
CA LYS A 106 -14.60 -32.04 6.02
C LYS A 106 -13.97 -32.37 4.66
N GLY A 107 -13.40 -33.59 4.53
CA GLY A 107 -12.88 -34.12 3.29
C GLY A 107 -11.67 -33.37 2.74
N LYS A 108 -11.66 -33.13 1.43
CA LYS A 108 -10.58 -32.46 0.67
C LYS A 108 -10.30 -31.01 1.12
N ASN A 109 -11.28 -30.35 1.77
CA ASN A 109 -11.19 -28.96 2.21
C ASN A 109 -10.65 -28.78 3.64
N ARG A 110 -9.80 -29.69 4.10
CA ARG A 110 -9.27 -29.68 5.48
C ARG A 110 -8.50 -28.42 5.87
N ASN A 111 -7.88 -27.72 4.91
CA ASN A 111 -7.05 -26.53 5.15
C ASN A 111 -7.77 -25.22 4.88
N ARG A 112 -9.07 -25.23 4.55
CA ARG A 112 -9.83 -24.04 4.27
C ARG A 112 -10.48 -23.46 5.52
N GLU A 113 -10.32 -22.16 5.75
CA GLU A 113 -11.09 -21.40 6.72
C GLU A 113 -12.47 -21.09 6.15
N TRP A 114 -13.54 -21.35 6.92
CA TRP A 114 -14.91 -21.14 6.47
C TRP A 114 -15.45 -19.76 6.81
N CYS A 115 -14.85 -19.05 7.73
CA CYS A 115 -15.12 -17.65 8.00
C CYS A 115 -14.21 -16.79 7.13
N LYS A 116 -14.80 -16.11 6.14
CA LYS A 116 -14.09 -15.43 5.04
C LYS A 116 -13.18 -14.26 5.47
N TYR A 117 -13.37 -13.71 6.67
CA TYR A 117 -12.66 -12.51 7.11
C TYR A 117 -11.64 -12.79 8.21
N ILE A 118 -11.24 -14.04 8.42
CA ILE A 118 -10.25 -14.39 9.45
C ILE A 118 -8.85 -14.02 9.02
N ASP A 119 -8.48 -14.29 7.77
CA ASP A 119 -7.21 -13.85 7.18
C ASP A 119 -7.11 -12.32 7.12
N ASP A 120 -8.20 -11.59 6.79
CA ASP A 120 -8.27 -10.12 6.88
C ASP A 120 -7.99 -9.59 8.29
N ASN A 121 -8.51 -10.28 9.32
CA ASN A 121 -8.24 -9.92 10.71
C ASN A 121 -6.76 -10.17 11.06
N TRP A 122 -6.16 -11.28 10.63
CA TRP A 122 -4.73 -11.53 10.79
C TRP A 122 -3.89 -10.46 10.09
N MET A 123 -4.23 -10.12 8.85
CA MET A 123 -3.57 -9.04 8.10
C MET A 123 -3.64 -7.70 8.84
N THR A 124 -4.80 -7.38 9.41
CA THR A 124 -4.99 -6.14 10.18
C THR A 124 -4.18 -6.14 11.48
N MET A 125 -4.08 -7.29 12.17
CA MET A 125 -3.19 -7.45 13.33
C MET A 125 -1.73 -7.24 12.96
N GLY A 126 -1.27 -7.80 11.84
CA GLY A 126 0.08 -7.59 11.31
C GLY A 126 0.37 -6.12 11.03
N LYS A 127 -0.57 -5.43 10.36
CA LYS A 127 -0.49 -3.98 10.08
C LYS A 127 -0.42 -3.16 11.38
N ALA A 128 -1.23 -3.49 12.39
CA ALA A 128 -1.19 -2.81 13.68
C ALA A 128 0.18 -2.97 14.38
N ARG A 129 0.78 -4.16 14.33
CA ARG A 129 2.14 -4.39 14.85
C ARG A 129 3.21 -3.65 14.06
N PHE A 130 3.09 -3.60 12.73
CA PHE A 130 3.98 -2.84 11.86
C PHE A 130 3.98 -1.34 12.22
N TYR A 131 2.82 -0.72 12.29
CA TYR A 131 2.71 0.70 12.64
C TYR A 131 3.12 1.01 14.08
N LYS A 132 3.00 0.04 14.98
CA LYS A 132 3.54 0.13 16.33
C LYS A 132 5.06 -0.07 16.40
N LYS A 133 5.73 -0.32 15.27
CA LYS A 133 7.16 -0.66 15.14
C LYS A 133 7.56 -1.96 15.87
N TYR A 134 6.61 -2.87 16.11
CA TYR A 134 6.88 -4.22 16.59
C TYR A 134 7.13 -5.16 15.39
N LEU A 135 8.22 -4.86 14.65
CA LEU A 135 8.50 -5.44 13.34
C LEU A 135 8.64 -6.98 13.36
N PRO A 136 9.39 -7.62 14.29
CA PRO A 136 9.48 -9.08 14.32
C PRO A 136 8.13 -9.76 14.56
N ASN A 137 7.23 -9.14 15.36
CA ASN A 137 5.89 -9.66 15.57
C ASN A 137 5.01 -9.49 14.33
N ALA A 138 5.13 -8.35 13.64
CA ALA A 138 4.42 -8.12 12.38
C ALA A 138 4.83 -9.16 11.32
N LEU A 139 6.14 -9.41 11.17
CA LEU A 139 6.68 -10.39 10.23
C LEU A 139 6.10 -11.79 10.51
N LYS A 140 6.14 -12.25 11.76
CA LYS A 140 5.58 -13.55 12.15
C LYS A 140 4.08 -13.68 11.82
N ILE A 141 3.32 -12.59 11.97
CA ILE A 141 1.89 -12.62 11.65
C ILE A 141 1.67 -12.75 10.14
N PHE A 142 2.42 -12.00 9.31
CA PHE A 142 2.30 -12.12 7.86
C PHE A 142 2.77 -13.48 7.35
N GLN A 143 3.86 -14.03 7.88
CA GLN A 143 4.31 -15.40 7.61
C GLN A 143 3.25 -16.45 8.05
N TYR A 144 2.55 -16.21 9.16
CA TYR A 144 1.45 -17.09 9.57
C TYR A 144 0.32 -17.08 8.53
N VAL A 145 -0.06 -15.91 7.99
CA VAL A 145 -1.08 -15.83 6.93
C VAL A 145 -0.61 -16.57 5.68
N GLU A 146 0.61 -16.35 5.22
CA GLU A 146 1.19 -17.05 4.08
C GLU A 146 1.11 -18.57 4.24
N ASN A 147 1.51 -19.10 5.40
CA ASN A 147 1.61 -20.55 5.63
C ASN A 147 0.26 -21.25 5.92
N HIS A 148 -0.78 -20.50 6.30
CA HIS A 148 -2.06 -21.10 6.72
C HIS A 148 -3.25 -20.72 5.85
N TYR A 149 -3.10 -19.73 4.98
CA TYR A 149 -4.17 -19.18 4.14
C TYR A 149 -3.75 -19.13 2.65
N GLU A 150 -3.03 -20.16 2.20
CA GLU A 150 -2.45 -20.28 0.84
C GLU A 150 -3.46 -20.13 -0.29
N ILE A 151 -4.73 -20.41 -0.05
CA ILE A 151 -5.81 -20.34 -1.05
C ILE A 151 -6.72 -19.11 -0.90
N GLU A 152 -6.46 -18.25 0.07
CA GLU A 152 -7.28 -17.08 0.35
C GLU A 152 -6.70 -15.81 -0.32
N ASP A 153 -7.54 -14.80 -0.49
CA ASP A 153 -7.19 -13.57 -1.23
C ASP A 153 -6.00 -12.78 -0.65
N ASN A 154 -5.76 -12.92 0.66
CA ASN A 154 -4.68 -12.24 1.37
C ASN A 154 -3.30 -12.94 1.28
N TYR A 155 -3.20 -14.10 0.61
CA TYR A 155 -1.93 -14.83 0.47
C TYR A 155 -0.81 -13.92 -0.05
N TYR A 156 -0.95 -13.38 -1.25
CA TYR A 156 0.07 -12.50 -1.85
C TYR A 156 0.17 -11.13 -1.18
N GLU A 157 -0.90 -10.62 -0.61
CA GLU A 157 -0.84 -9.37 0.19
C GLU A 157 0.00 -9.59 1.46
N SER A 158 -0.02 -10.80 2.07
CA SER A 158 0.82 -11.13 3.23
C SER A 158 2.30 -11.16 2.88
N ILE A 159 2.67 -11.75 1.74
CA ILE A 159 4.03 -11.78 1.21
C ILE A 159 4.52 -10.35 0.91
N PHE A 160 3.68 -9.53 0.28
CA PHE A 160 3.99 -8.12 0.05
C PHE A 160 4.23 -7.36 1.37
N TRP A 161 3.43 -7.61 2.42
CA TRP A 161 3.64 -6.94 3.71
C TRP A 161 4.89 -7.43 4.44
N GLN A 162 5.34 -8.66 4.22
CA GLN A 162 6.64 -9.12 4.71
C GLN A 162 7.78 -8.27 4.14
N SER A 163 7.78 -8.00 2.84
CA SER A 163 8.80 -7.11 2.24
C SER A 163 8.80 -5.72 2.87
N LYS A 164 7.62 -5.14 3.16
CA LYS A 164 7.54 -3.85 3.85
C LYS A 164 8.12 -3.89 5.28
N VAL A 165 7.90 -4.98 5.99
CA VAL A 165 8.50 -5.17 7.32
C VAL A 165 10.01 -5.29 7.22
N LEU A 166 10.52 -6.07 6.27
CA LEU A 166 11.95 -6.26 6.04
C LEU A 166 12.66 -4.96 5.66
N ILE A 167 12.04 -4.11 4.81
CA ILE A 167 12.55 -2.77 4.50
C ILE A 167 12.72 -1.94 5.79
N GLU A 168 11.71 -1.92 6.66
CA GLU A 168 11.78 -1.20 7.94
C GLU A 168 12.78 -1.80 8.92
N MET A 169 13.14 -3.07 8.77
CA MET A 169 14.20 -3.75 9.54
C MET A 169 15.60 -3.53 8.94
N GLY A 170 15.69 -2.98 7.73
CA GLY A 170 16.94 -2.81 7.00
C GLY A 170 17.45 -4.07 6.27
N ALA A 171 16.62 -5.11 6.19
CA ALA A 171 16.91 -6.35 5.45
C ALA A 171 16.52 -6.16 3.96
N PHE A 172 17.29 -5.33 3.25
CA PHE A 172 16.95 -4.86 1.90
C PHE A 172 17.04 -5.97 0.85
N ASP A 173 18.04 -6.85 0.94
CA ASP A 173 18.25 -7.92 -0.04
C ASP A 173 17.08 -8.94 -0.01
N GLU A 174 16.65 -9.34 1.19
CA GLU A 174 15.51 -10.24 1.38
C GLU A 174 14.20 -9.58 0.88
N ALA A 175 14.03 -8.30 1.17
CA ALA A 175 12.85 -7.55 0.72
C ALA A 175 12.82 -7.39 -0.81
N GLU A 176 13.97 -7.14 -1.45
CA GLU A 176 14.12 -7.06 -2.91
C GLU A 176 13.74 -8.39 -3.56
N GLU A 177 14.26 -9.51 -3.04
CA GLU A 177 13.96 -10.85 -3.55
C GLU A 177 12.45 -11.15 -3.52
N ILE A 178 11.79 -10.87 -2.40
CA ILE A 178 10.33 -11.04 -2.27
C ILE A 178 9.58 -10.18 -3.31
N LEU A 179 9.92 -8.90 -3.45
CA LEU A 179 9.22 -8.00 -4.37
C LEU A 179 9.41 -8.42 -5.83
N LEU A 180 10.63 -8.83 -6.21
CA LEU A 180 10.91 -9.31 -7.56
C LEU A 180 10.21 -10.64 -7.84
N SER A 181 10.17 -11.57 -6.88
CA SER A 181 9.46 -12.84 -7.04
C SER A 181 7.95 -12.64 -7.28
N LEU A 182 7.35 -11.65 -6.63
CA LEU A 182 5.94 -11.30 -6.87
C LEU A 182 5.71 -10.75 -8.28
N ILE A 183 6.65 -9.98 -8.85
CA ILE A 183 6.55 -9.50 -10.24
C ILE A 183 6.62 -10.69 -11.20
N ILE A 184 7.61 -11.56 -11.04
CA ILE A 184 7.80 -12.74 -11.89
C ILE A 184 6.54 -13.62 -11.84
N LYS A 185 6.03 -13.92 -10.65
CA LYS A 185 4.83 -14.75 -10.49
C LYS A 185 3.59 -14.12 -11.13
N PHE A 186 3.46 -12.81 -11.05
CA PHE A 186 2.36 -12.10 -11.73
C PHE A 186 2.47 -12.22 -13.26
N GLU A 187 3.67 -12.04 -13.81
CA GLU A 187 3.91 -12.17 -15.25
C GLU A 187 3.61 -13.59 -15.75
N GLU A 188 4.03 -14.62 -15.00
CA GLU A 188 3.69 -16.02 -15.27
C GLU A 188 2.18 -16.23 -15.33
N GLN A 189 1.44 -15.75 -14.31
CA GLN A 189 -0.02 -15.86 -14.27
C GLN A 189 -0.71 -15.11 -15.43
N GLN A 190 -0.16 -13.98 -15.87
CA GLN A 190 -0.69 -13.26 -17.05
C GLN A 190 -0.46 -14.03 -18.36
N LEU A 191 0.68 -14.68 -18.51
CA LEU A 191 0.97 -15.54 -19.67
C LEU A 191 0.03 -16.74 -19.73
N GLU A 192 -0.14 -17.45 -18.61
CA GLU A 192 -1.05 -18.58 -18.48
C GLU A 192 -2.51 -18.18 -18.81
N ALA A 193 -2.97 -17.02 -18.32
CA ALA A 193 -4.29 -16.50 -18.59
C ALA A 193 -4.50 -16.21 -20.09
N LYS A 194 -3.51 -15.62 -20.77
CA LYS A 194 -3.56 -15.36 -22.22
C LYS A 194 -3.58 -16.63 -23.04
N ASP A 195 -2.87 -17.66 -22.63
CA ASP A 195 -2.87 -18.95 -23.34
C ASP A 195 -4.18 -19.70 -23.13
N GLN A 196 -4.81 -19.61 -21.94
CA GLN A 196 -6.16 -20.13 -21.71
C GLN A 196 -7.24 -19.37 -22.51
N GLU A 197 -7.07 -18.09 -22.77
CA GLU A 197 -8.00 -17.27 -23.54
C GLU A 197 -8.02 -17.68 -25.03
N LYS A 198 -6.89 -18.16 -25.57
CA LYS A 198 -6.78 -18.67 -26.93
C LYS A 198 -7.50 -20.02 -27.16
N LEU A 199 -7.86 -20.73 -26.08
CA LEU A 199 -8.64 -21.96 -26.19
C LEU A 199 -10.07 -21.70 -26.65
N THR A 200 -10.52 -22.40 -27.69
CA THR A 200 -11.91 -22.32 -28.18
C THR A 200 -12.89 -22.81 -27.10
N VAL A 201 -14.14 -22.32 -27.14
CA VAL A 201 -15.24 -22.77 -26.23
C VAL A 201 -15.37 -24.28 -26.23
N LYS A 202 -15.18 -24.94 -27.39
CA LYS A 202 -15.25 -26.40 -27.55
C LYS A 202 -14.09 -27.12 -26.81
N GLN A 203 -12.90 -26.55 -26.85
CA GLN A 203 -11.73 -27.06 -26.11
C GLN A 203 -11.90 -26.87 -24.60
N LYS A 204 -12.42 -25.71 -24.16
CA LYS A 204 -12.75 -25.43 -22.74
C LYS A 204 -13.82 -26.40 -22.23
N LEU A 205 -14.86 -26.70 -23.01
CA LEU A 205 -15.91 -27.68 -22.64
C LEU A 205 -15.35 -29.10 -22.58
N ARG A 206 -14.46 -29.49 -23.50
CA ARG A 206 -13.85 -30.81 -23.56
C ARG A 206 -12.89 -31.02 -22.37
N LEU A 207 -12.09 -30.00 -22.04
CA LEU A 207 -11.30 -29.95 -20.83
C LEU A 207 -12.18 -30.04 -19.57
N ALA A 208 -13.27 -29.27 -19.48
CA ALA A 208 -14.18 -29.29 -18.35
C ALA A 208 -14.85 -30.67 -18.13
N LEU A 209 -15.17 -31.39 -19.20
CA LEU A 209 -15.76 -32.74 -19.11
C LEU A 209 -14.73 -33.80 -18.68
N ILE A 210 -13.48 -33.70 -19.14
CA ILE A 210 -12.36 -34.58 -18.73
C ILE A 210 -11.91 -34.25 -17.31
N TYR A 211 -11.95 -32.98 -16.93
CA TYR A 211 -11.46 -32.45 -15.67
C TYR A 211 -12.51 -32.33 -14.57
N LYS A 212 -13.75 -32.83 -14.78
CA LYS A 212 -14.78 -32.74 -13.73
C LYS A 212 -14.36 -33.48 -12.43
N GLU A 213 -13.60 -34.54 -12.52
CA GLU A 213 -12.95 -35.18 -11.36
C GLU A 213 -11.67 -34.46 -10.91
N ILE A 214 -11.02 -33.72 -11.80
CA ILE A 214 -9.84 -32.91 -11.52
C ILE A 214 -10.25 -31.50 -11.06
N ILE A 215 -11.40 -30.99 -11.47
CA ILE A 215 -11.94 -29.67 -10.99
C ILE A 215 -12.22 -29.70 -9.48
N ASP A 216 -12.70 -30.82 -8.93
CA ASP A 216 -12.77 -30.99 -7.48
C ASP A 216 -11.37 -31.03 -6.81
N TYR A 217 -10.31 -31.30 -7.57
CA TYR A 217 -8.91 -31.24 -7.15
C TYR A 217 -8.26 -29.88 -7.43
N LEU A 218 -8.73 -29.19 -8.48
CA LEU A 218 -8.32 -27.83 -8.93
C LEU A 218 -9.20 -26.71 -8.35
N GLU A 219 -10.13 -26.98 -7.48
CA GLU A 219 -10.76 -25.97 -6.62
C GLU A 219 -9.81 -25.45 -5.52
N SER A 220 -8.59 -25.96 -5.43
CA SER A 220 -7.44 -25.17 -4.94
C SER A 220 -6.95 -24.28 -6.11
N LYS A 221 -7.75 -23.32 -6.53
CA LYS A 221 -7.23 -22.23 -7.38
C LYS A 221 -6.05 -21.64 -6.64
N GLU A 222 -4.84 -21.77 -7.21
CA GLU A 222 -3.73 -20.94 -6.74
C GLU A 222 -4.23 -19.49 -6.68
N PRO A 223 -4.03 -18.79 -5.58
CA PRO A 223 -4.46 -17.42 -5.47
C PRO A 223 -3.83 -16.60 -6.61
N VAL A 224 -4.60 -15.67 -7.16
CA VAL A 224 -4.13 -14.81 -8.24
C VAL A 224 -3.60 -13.51 -7.65
N ILE A 225 -2.42 -13.09 -8.09
CA ILE A 225 -1.88 -11.80 -7.67
C ILE A 225 -2.77 -10.68 -8.21
N SER A 226 -3.33 -9.91 -7.29
CA SER A 226 -4.14 -8.75 -7.67
C SER A 226 -3.29 -7.68 -8.36
N PRO A 227 -3.75 -7.04 -9.46
CA PRO A 227 -3.10 -5.86 -10.05
C PRO A 227 -2.84 -4.73 -9.02
N ASN A 228 -3.65 -4.66 -7.96
CA ASN A 228 -3.44 -3.71 -6.87
C ASN A 228 -2.15 -3.98 -6.08
N ILE A 229 -1.70 -5.22 -5.97
CA ILE A 229 -0.42 -5.58 -5.33
C ILE A 229 0.71 -5.10 -6.23
N ILE A 230 0.67 -5.41 -7.51
CA ILE A 230 1.68 -5.01 -8.50
C ILE A 230 1.85 -3.47 -8.52
N ASN A 231 0.76 -2.74 -8.51
CA ASN A 231 0.81 -1.28 -8.42
C ASN A 231 1.51 -0.76 -7.15
N LYS A 232 1.56 -1.54 -6.07
CA LYS A 232 2.28 -1.18 -4.83
C LYS A 232 3.76 -1.56 -4.89
N ILE A 233 4.15 -2.54 -5.69
CA ILE A 233 5.52 -3.09 -5.70
C ILE A 233 6.53 -2.06 -6.18
N TYR A 234 6.33 -1.42 -7.35
CA TYR A 234 7.30 -0.47 -7.90
C TYR A 234 7.58 0.72 -6.98
N PRO A 235 6.57 1.39 -6.38
CA PRO A 235 6.84 2.41 -5.36
C PRO A 235 7.56 1.85 -4.13
N THR A 236 7.32 0.58 -3.76
CA THR A 236 7.97 -0.06 -2.60
C THR A 236 9.42 -0.41 -2.91
N LEU A 237 9.73 -0.90 -4.11
CA LEU A 237 11.11 -1.08 -4.58
C LEU A 237 11.86 0.24 -4.62
N ALA A 238 11.22 1.31 -5.12
CA ALA A 238 11.83 2.63 -5.11
C ALA A 238 12.13 3.13 -3.70
N ASP A 239 11.22 2.92 -2.74
CA ASP A 239 11.42 3.26 -1.32
C ASP A 239 12.58 2.47 -0.71
N LEU A 240 12.67 1.16 -0.99
CA LEU A 240 13.79 0.29 -0.61
C LEU A 240 15.11 0.84 -1.17
N TYR A 241 15.16 1.18 -2.46
CA TYR A 241 16.38 1.66 -3.10
C TYR A 241 16.77 3.08 -2.65
N ILE A 242 15.83 3.93 -2.24
CA ILE A 242 16.13 5.20 -1.58
C ILE A 242 16.79 4.95 -0.23
N GLN A 243 16.24 4.04 0.58
CA GLN A 243 16.76 3.74 1.91
C GLN A 243 18.14 3.05 1.83
N SER A 244 18.37 2.19 0.85
CA SER A 244 19.68 1.57 0.57
C SER A 244 20.63 2.46 -0.24
N LYS A 245 20.25 3.71 -0.56
CA LYS A 245 21.02 4.71 -1.35
C LYS A 245 21.35 4.26 -2.78
N SER A 246 20.61 3.31 -3.32
CA SER A 246 20.73 2.82 -4.70
C SER A 246 19.88 3.67 -5.66
N TYR A 247 20.20 4.97 -5.77
CA TYR A 247 19.33 5.98 -6.39
C TYR A 247 18.99 5.71 -7.86
N LYS A 248 19.89 5.12 -8.63
CA LYS A 248 19.61 4.75 -10.04
C LYS A 248 18.48 3.74 -10.14
N LYS A 249 18.54 2.66 -9.32
CA LYS A 249 17.45 1.67 -9.27
C LYS A 249 16.15 2.31 -8.76
N ALA A 250 16.23 3.26 -7.82
CA ALA A 250 15.07 4.00 -7.33
C ALA A 250 14.38 4.79 -8.45
N ILE A 251 15.17 5.49 -9.29
CA ILE A 251 14.68 6.24 -10.45
C ILE A 251 13.97 5.31 -11.43
N GLU A 252 14.59 4.20 -11.83
CA GLU A 252 14.02 3.23 -12.76
C GLU A 252 12.64 2.72 -12.28
N ASN A 253 12.54 2.36 -11.01
CA ASN A 253 11.28 1.89 -10.43
C ASN A 253 10.24 3.01 -10.28
N LEU A 254 10.66 4.25 -10.00
CA LEU A 254 9.74 5.39 -9.97
C LEU A 254 9.23 5.78 -11.36
N GLU A 255 10.06 5.70 -12.40
CA GLU A 255 9.61 5.94 -13.78
C GLU A 255 8.49 4.96 -14.16
N ILE A 256 8.61 3.69 -13.82
CA ILE A 256 7.54 2.69 -14.00
C ILE A 256 6.32 3.05 -13.12
N ALA A 257 6.57 3.40 -11.86
CA ALA A 257 5.49 3.71 -10.93
C ALA A 257 4.63 4.89 -11.40
N VAL A 258 5.23 5.98 -11.87
CA VAL A 258 4.48 7.19 -12.27
C VAL A 258 3.59 6.98 -13.49
N GLU A 259 3.79 5.93 -14.28
CA GLU A 259 2.89 5.56 -15.38
C GLU A 259 1.58 4.93 -14.87
N ASN A 260 1.60 4.31 -13.69
CA ASN A 260 0.44 3.65 -13.12
C ASN A 260 -0.60 4.62 -12.57
N LYS A 261 -1.83 4.10 -12.35
CA LYS A 261 -2.95 4.88 -11.81
C LYS A 261 -2.92 4.88 -10.28
N TYR A 262 -2.78 6.06 -9.69
CA TYR A 262 -2.86 6.28 -8.24
C TYR A 262 -3.79 7.43 -7.89
N LYS A 263 -4.12 7.57 -6.61
CA LYS A 263 -4.75 8.79 -6.09
C LYS A 263 -3.83 10.00 -6.34
N LYS A 264 -4.42 11.14 -6.72
CA LYS A 264 -3.70 12.36 -7.12
C LYS A 264 -2.56 12.72 -6.15
N ALA A 265 -2.83 12.79 -4.86
CA ALA A 265 -1.83 13.18 -3.86
C ALA A 265 -0.63 12.24 -3.82
N PHE A 266 -0.85 10.92 -3.87
CA PHE A 266 0.23 9.94 -3.87
C PHE A 266 1.05 10.00 -5.17
N LYS A 267 0.38 10.09 -6.32
CA LYS A 267 1.05 10.23 -7.62
C LYS A 267 1.91 11.50 -7.69
N THR A 268 1.40 12.62 -7.16
CA THR A 268 2.16 13.88 -7.08
C THR A 268 3.41 13.74 -6.21
N ARG A 269 3.30 13.00 -5.08
CA ARG A 269 4.46 12.68 -4.25
C ARG A 269 5.51 11.85 -5.00
N LEU A 270 5.10 10.84 -5.77
CA LEU A 270 6.03 10.05 -6.59
C LEU A 270 6.79 10.93 -7.59
N PHE A 271 6.10 11.84 -8.27
CA PHE A 271 6.75 12.81 -9.16
C PHE A 271 7.74 13.74 -8.42
N PHE A 272 7.37 14.17 -7.21
CA PHE A 272 8.26 15.02 -6.41
C PHE A 272 9.54 14.28 -6.02
N VAL A 273 9.41 13.04 -5.53
CA VAL A 273 10.57 12.20 -5.16
C VAL A 273 11.44 11.90 -6.39
N LEU A 274 10.82 11.56 -7.51
CA LEU A 274 11.55 11.33 -8.76
C LEU A 274 12.31 12.59 -9.21
N ALA A 275 11.70 13.77 -9.09
CA ALA A 275 12.36 15.03 -9.36
C ALA A 275 13.55 15.28 -8.42
N GLN A 276 13.43 14.98 -7.13
CA GLN A 276 14.53 15.11 -6.16
C GLN A 276 15.70 14.16 -6.49
N LEU A 277 15.43 12.93 -6.90
CA LEU A 277 16.47 11.98 -7.30
C LEU A 277 17.20 12.45 -8.57
N TYR A 278 16.47 12.90 -9.58
CA TYR A 278 17.09 13.48 -10.76
C TYR A 278 17.86 14.77 -10.47
N HIS A 279 17.39 15.58 -9.52
CA HIS A 279 18.11 16.77 -9.09
C HIS A 279 19.44 16.40 -8.40
N LEU A 280 19.45 15.35 -7.59
CA LEU A 280 20.66 14.84 -6.94
C LEU A 280 21.69 14.35 -7.98
N GLU A 281 21.24 13.79 -9.10
CA GLU A 281 22.09 13.36 -10.21
C GLU A 281 22.44 14.50 -11.21
N ASN A 282 22.08 15.75 -10.91
CA ASN A 282 22.24 16.90 -11.80
C ASN A 282 21.65 16.70 -13.21
N ASN A 283 20.55 15.95 -13.30
CA ASN A 283 19.90 15.62 -14.56
C ASN A 283 18.82 16.66 -14.91
N PHE A 284 18.79 17.11 -16.16
CA PHE A 284 17.81 18.09 -16.64
C PHE A 284 16.35 17.65 -16.47
N LYS A 285 16.08 16.35 -16.41
CA LYS A 285 14.74 15.80 -16.14
C LYS A 285 14.16 16.27 -14.81
N ALA A 286 15.00 16.66 -13.83
CA ALA A 286 14.53 17.18 -12.54
C ALA A 286 13.56 18.35 -12.73
N SER A 287 13.94 19.34 -13.55
CA SER A 287 13.10 20.51 -13.82
C SER A 287 11.76 20.14 -14.46
N LEU A 288 11.74 19.13 -15.34
CA LEU A 288 10.52 18.63 -15.98
C LEU A 288 9.58 17.97 -14.96
N TYR A 289 10.11 17.11 -14.10
CA TYR A 289 9.31 16.42 -13.09
C TYR A 289 8.82 17.36 -11.97
N TYR A 290 9.59 18.38 -11.59
CA TYR A 290 9.08 19.46 -10.71
C TYR A 290 7.94 20.25 -11.36
N GLN A 291 8.01 20.47 -12.68
CA GLN A 291 6.89 21.11 -13.42
C GLN A 291 5.63 20.23 -13.36
N GLU A 292 5.75 18.92 -13.57
CA GLU A 292 4.64 17.96 -13.42
C GLU A 292 4.00 18.06 -12.04
N VAL A 293 4.80 18.20 -10.96
CA VAL A 293 4.29 18.43 -9.61
C VAL A 293 3.46 19.70 -9.51
N VAL A 294 3.99 20.81 -10.04
CA VAL A 294 3.30 22.13 -10.02
C VAL A 294 1.96 22.06 -10.75
N GLU A 295 1.91 21.44 -11.93
CA GLU A 295 0.70 21.31 -12.75
C GLU A 295 -0.38 20.44 -12.09
N ARG A 296 0.00 19.54 -11.22
CA ARG A 296 -0.92 18.73 -10.41
C ARG A 296 -1.57 19.48 -9.27
N ASN A 297 -1.18 20.72 -9.02
CA ASN A 297 -1.72 21.59 -7.99
C ASN A 297 -1.81 20.87 -6.62
N PRO A 298 -0.65 20.55 -5.98
CA PRO A 298 -0.60 19.96 -4.64
C PRO A 298 -0.94 20.99 -3.55
N ASP A 299 -0.71 20.63 -2.28
CA ASP A 299 -0.73 21.59 -1.19
C ASP A 299 0.30 22.72 -1.40
N TYR A 300 0.11 23.80 -0.64
CA TYR A 300 0.90 25.01 -0.79
C TYR A 300 2.41 24.77 -0.62
N GLU A 301 2.83 24.04 0.41
CA GLU A 301 4.25 23.78 0.69
C GLU A 301 4.92 23.00 -0.43
N MET A 302 4.30 21.90 -0.87
CA MET A 302 4.84 21.08 -1.96
C MET A 302 4.89 21.88 -3.27
N ALA A 303 3.84 22.68 -3.58
CA ALA A 303 3.84 23.54 -4.76
C ALA A 303 4.93 24.60 -4.72
N PHE A 304 5.15 25.21 -3.56
CA PHE A 304 6.20 26.20 -3.34
C PHE A 304 7.59 25.57 -3.56
N GLN A 305 7.87 24.47 -2.86
CA GLN A 305 9.16 23.79 -2.95
C GLN A 305 9.43 23.22 -4.35
N ALA A 306 8.41 22.72 -5.04
CA ALA A 306 8.55 22.29 -6.42
C ALA A 306 8.99 23.44 -7.35
N LYS A 307 8.44 24.66 -7.17
CA LYS A 307 8.83 25.84 -7.96
C LYS A 307 10.27 26.28 -7.67
N ILE A 308 10.66 26.29 -6.38
CA ILE A 308 12.04 26.62 -5.98
C ILE A 308 13.02 25.58 -6.53
N ASN A 309 12.77 24.28 -6.31
CA ASN A 309 13.65 23.21 -6.75
C ASN A 309 13.72 23.11 -8.29
N ARG A 310 12.63 23.43 -9.00
CA ARG A 310 12.64 23.57 -10.46
C ARG A 310 13.64 24.63 -10.91
N ALA A 311 13.69 25.75 -10.23
CA ALA A 311 14.65 26.80 -10.53
C ALA A 311 16.09 26.36 -10.18
N LEU A 312 16.30 25.74 -9.04
CA LEU A 312 17.63 25.28 -8.63
C LEU A 312 18.18 24.16 -9.54
N SER A 313 17.29 23.31 -10.11
CA SER A 313 17.66 22.29 -11.11
C SER A 313 17.70 22.81 -12.56
N PHE A 314 17.65 24.13 -12.75
CA PHE A 314 17.66 24.74 -14.06
C PHE A 314 18.94 24.41 -14.87
N SER A 315 18.76 24.05 -16.13
CA SER A 315 19.81 23.63 -17.06
C SER A 315 19.72 24.35 -18.43
N GLY A 316 19.43 25.67 -18.43
CA GLY A 316 19.41 26.50 -19.62
C GLY A 316 18.09 26.55 -20.41
N ARG A 317 17.14 25.67 -20.11
CA ARG A 317 15.82 25.67 -20.78
C ARG A 317 14.80 26.43 -19.95
N ASP A 318 13.87 27.11 -20.61
CA ASP A 318 12.72 27.79 -19.96
C ASP A 318 13.06 28.92 -18.97
N TYR A 319 14.26 29.54 -19.08
CA TYR A 319 14.71 30.63 -18.19
C TYR A 319 13.63 31.69 -17.96
N LYS A 320 13.04 32.22 -19.06
CA LYS A 320 12.02 33.28 -18.97
C LYS A 320 10.78 32.84 -18.20
N ALA A 321 10.33 31.60 -18.39
CA ALA A 321 9.16 31.07 -17.73
C ALA A 321 9.41 30.88 -16.21
N ILE A 322 10.56 30.29 -15.86
CA ILE A 322 10.95 30.06 -14.45
C ILE A 322 11.14 31.40 -13.74
N LYS A 323 11.86 32.35 -14.34
CA LYS A 323 12.05 33.71 -13.78
C LYS A 323 10.73 34.43 -13.57
N SER A 324 9.82 34.39 -14.56
CA SER A 324 8.47 34.97 -14.42
C SER A 324 7.68 34.32 -13.27
N GLN A 325 7.80 32.99 -13.08
CA GLN A 325 7.16 32.28 -12.00
C GLN A 325 7.68 32.72 -10.63
N LEU A 326 9.01 32.83 -10.45
CA LEU A 326 9.62 33.29 -9.21
C LEU A 326 9.26 34.74 -8.88
N LEU A 327 9.25 35.62 -9.90
CA LEU A 327 8.83 37.03 -9.73
C LEU A 327 7.34 37.16 -9.34
N LYS A 328 6.47 36.24 -9.80
CA LYS A 328 5.08 36.15 -9.31
C LYS A 328 5.00 35.71 -7.86
N MET A 329 5.87 34.78 -7.45
CA MET A 329 5.92 34.32 -6.06
C MET A 329 6.32 35.46 -5.09
N LEU A 330 7.18 36.39 -5.48
CA LEU A 330 7.53 37.57 -4.67
C LEU A 330 6.36 38.53 -4.46
N LYS A 331 5.32 38.48 -5.30
CA LYS A 331 4.13 39.34 -5.19
C LYS A 331 3.02 38.74 -4.33
N ASP A 332 3.19 37.49 -3.88
CA ASP A 332 2.21 36.80 -3.06
C ASP A 332 2.64 36.91 -1.59
N ASP A 333 1.83 37.58 -0.78
CA ASP A 333 2.07 37.84 0.65
C ASP A 333 2.26 36.55 1.46
N LYS A 334 1.75 35.43 0.99
CA LYS A 334 1.96 34.11 1.62
C LYS A 334 3.41 33.64 1.60
N ASN A 335 4.23 34.21 0.74
CA ASN A 335 5.64 33.85 0.57
C ASN A 335 6.61 34.76 1.33
N ILE A 336 6.14 35.75 2.11
CA ILE A 336 6.99 36.74 2.79
C ILE A 336 8.10 36.06 3.60
N GLU A 337 7.78 35.00 4.34
CA GLU A 337 8.74 34.26 5.17
C GLU A 337 9.76 33.44 4.34
N TYR A 338 9.56 33.32 3.04
CA TYR A 338 10.39 32.51 2.12
C TYR A 338 11.04 33.36 1.03
N PHE A 339 11.06 34.69 1.14
CA PHE A 339 11.64 35.57 0.14
C PHE A 339 13.13 35.32 -0.07
N ASP A 340 13.85 34.95 0.95
CA ASP A 340 15.26 34.54 0.89
C ASP A 340 15.47 33.39 -0.11
N GLN A 341 14.64 32.33 -0.04
CA GLN A 341 14.70 31.21 -0.96
C GLN A 341 14.36 31.60 -2.39
N ILE A 342 13.40 32.52 -2.58
CA ILE A 342 13.01 32.98 -3.92
C ILE A 342 14.11 33.83 -4.53
N TYR A 343 14.70 34.74 -3.75
CA TYR A 343 15.82 35.56 -4.23
C TYR A 343 17.06 34.73 -4.53
N TYR A 344 17.35 33.72 -3.69
CA TYR A 344 18.44 32.78 -3.95
C TYR A 344 18.21 32.04 -5.28
N ALA A 345 17.02 31.47 -5.48
CA ALA A 345 16.68 30.80 -6.71
C ALA A 345 16.75 31.69 -7.95
N LEU A 346 16.33 32.97 -7.84
CA LEU A 346 16.48 33.98 -8.92
C LEU A 346 17.96 34.26 -9.25
N ALA A 347 18.81 34.37 -8.22
CA ALA A 347 20.25 34.59 -8.42
C ALA A 347 20.87 33.37 -9.12
N GLU A 348 20.59 32.16 -8.67
CA GLU A 348 21.09 30.89 -9.24
C GLU A 348 20.73 30.75 -10.74
N ILE A 349 19.45 30.92 -11.11
CA ILE A 349 19.05 30.81 -12.52
C ILE A 349 19.68 31.93 -13.39
N SER A 350 19.85 33.12 -12.83
CA SER A 350 20.46 34.24 -13.56
C SER A 350 21.95 33.98 -13.79
N PHE A 351 22.66 33.47 -12.79
CA PHE A 351 24.06 33.07 -12.90
C PHE A 351 24.26 31.97 -13.94
N LYS A 352 23.47 30.88 -13.86
CA LYS A 352 23.53 29.77 -14.81
C LYS A 352 23.22 30.20 -16.23
N ASN A 353 22.19 31.05 -16.43
CA ASN A 353 21.84 31.55 -17.77
C ASN A 353 22.97 32.42 -18.38
N ASN A 354 23.58 33.30 -17.58
CA ASN A 354 24.70 34.13 -18.04
C ASN A 354 25.93 33.29 -18.38
N ALA A 355 26.23 32.25 -17.58
CA ALA A 355 27.32 31.33 -17.87
C ALA A 355 27.12 30.59 -19.20
N GLU A 356 25.88 30.15 -19.51
CA GLU A 356 25.55 29.55 -20.79
C GLU A 356 25.64 30.51 -21.98
N GLU A 357 25.28 31.78 -21.80
CA GLU A 357 25.41 32.79 -22.86
C GLU A 357 26.86 33.14 -23.15
N LEU A 358 27.74 33.13 -22.14
CA LEU A 358 29.17 33.37 -22.28
C LEU A 358 29.95 32.16 -22.84
N GLY A 359 29.41 30.97 -22.74
CA GLY A 359 30.00 29.71 -23.24
C GLY A 359 29.62 29.36 -24.68
N LYS A 360 28.76 30.16 -25.31
CA LYS A 360 28.37 30.10 -26.74
C LYS A 360 29.13 31.10 -27.57
#